data_af979736d1064f2deffcd4ca09eee6f6
#
_entry.id   af979736d1064f2deffcd4ca09eee6f6
#
_cell.length_a   1.000
_cell.length_b   1.000
_cell.length_c   1.000
_cell.angle_alpha   90.00
_cell.angle_beta   90.00
_cell.angle_gamma   90.00
#
_symmetry.space_group_name_H-M   'P 1'
#
loop_
_entity.id
_entity.type
_entity.pdbx_description
1 polymer ?
#
loop_
_entity_poly.entity_id
_entity_poly.type
_entity_poly.pdbx_seq_one_letter_code
_entity_poly.pdbx_strand_id
1 'polypeptide(L)'
;MLHVENLCKTYPTPQGPLPVLQGIDLSLKSGSSLALMGESGSGKSTLLHLIAGLDQADSGSIRSGEHRLELMNEGQLANWRRSEIGLVFQQYNLIGSLRVEDNLAFQARLAGRHDPRWQKHLVQRLGLSDLLKRYPEQLSGGQQQRVALGRALASKPKLLLADEPTGSLDEATSDEVLRLLLELLDDTPTTLLMVTHSQRVAARLAERVVLSSGRLT
;
A
#
# COMPACT_ATOMS: atom_id res chain seq x y z
N MET A 1 -10.97 10.03 2.36
CA MET A 1 -11.21 9.52 3.70
C MET A 1 -11.63 8.06 3.60
N LEU A 2 -11.01 7.17 4.35
CA LEU A 2 -11.31 5.75 4.42
C LEU A 2 -12.10 5.46 5.71
N HIS A 3 -13.19 4.72 5.59
CA HIS A 3 -13.98 4.21 6.69
C HIS A 3 -14.20 2.72 6.53
N VAL A 4 -13.96 1.99 7.58
CA VAL A 4 -14.24 0.56 7.71
C VAL A 4 -15.16 0.41 8.91
N GLU A 5 -16.28 -0.29 8.76
CA GLU A 5 -17.30 -0.42 9.79
C GLU A 5 -17.68 -1.90 9.97
N ASN A 6 -17.53 -2.37 11.19
CA ASN A 6 -17.86 -3.72 11.65
C ASN A 6 -17.40 -4.84 10.68
N LEU A 7 -16.16 -4.71 10.14
CA LEU A 7 -15.66 -5.59 9.10
C LEU A 7 -15.26 -6.93 9.67
N CYS A 8 -15.80 -8.01 9.08
CA CYS A 8 -15.49 -9.39 9.47
C CYS A 8 -14.97 -10.18 8.27
N LYS A 9 -14.02 -11.08 8.55
CA LYS A 9 -13.49 -12.03 7.58
C LYS A 9 -13.11 -13.35 8.25
N THR A 10 -13.59 -14.45 7.66
CA THR A 10 -13.31 -15.83 8.09
C THR A 10 -12.85 -16.64 6.88
N TYR A 11 -11.80 -17.42 7.03
CA TYR A 11 -11.36 -18.35 5.97
C TYR A 11 -11.71 -19.79 6.33
N PRO A 12 -12.18 -20.60 5.38
CA PRO A 12 -12.35 -22.03 5.57
C PRO A 12 -10.97 -22.69 5.68
N THR A 13 -10.78 -23.53 6.70
CA THR A 13 -9.57 -24.36 6.84
C THR A 13 -9.96 -25.82 7.08
N PRO A 14 -9.03 -26.78 6.85
CA PRO A 14 -9.28 -28.18 7.16
C PRO A 14 -9.68 -28.46 8.62
N GLN A 15 -9.28 -27.58 9.55
CA GLN A 15 -9.57 -27.66 10.99
C GLN A 15 -10.87 -26.93 11.37
N GLY A 16 -11.58 -26.32 10.43
CA GLY A 16 -12.77 -25.53 10.63
C GLY A 16 -12.59 -24.05 10.23
N PRO A 17 -13.63 -23.21 10.37
CA PRO A 17 -13.57 -21.81 10.03
C PRO A 17 -12.58 -21.05 10.94
N LEU A 18 -11.68 -20.27 10.33
CA LEU A 18 -10.72 -19.42 11.00
C LEU A 18 -11.17 -17.95 10.92
N PRO A 19 -11.72 -17.36 11.99
CA PRO A 19 -12.05 -15.93 12.01
C PRO A 19 -10.76 -15.11 12.09
N VAL A 20 -10.50 -14.30 11.06
CA VAL A 20 -9.28 -13.47 10.96
C VAL A 20 -9.55 -12.03 11.33
N LEU A 21 -10.72 -11.48 10.95
CA LEU A 21 -11.16 -10.15 11.35
C LEU A 21 -12.53 -10.26 12.01
N GLN A 22 -12.71 -9.58 13.15
CA GLN A 22 -13.86 -9.73 14.03
C GLN A 22 -14.42 -8.36 14.45
N GLY A 23 -15.14 -7.70 13.52
CA GLY A 23 -15.76 -6.40 13.80
C GLY A 23 -14.72 -5.28 13.84
N ILE A 24 -14.02 -5.07 12.73
CA ILE A 24 -13.01 -4.00 12.62
C ILE A 24 -13.72 -2.68 12.31
N ASP A 25 -13.47 -1.67 13.16
CA ASP A 25 -13.84 -0.29 12.93
C ASP A 25 -12.57 0.55 12.78
N LEU A 26 -12.39 1.20 11.62
CA LEU A 26 -11.22 2.00 11.29
C LEU A 26 -11.62 3.24 10.51
N SER A 27 -11.10 4.40 10.90
CA SER A 27 -11.26 5.64 10.14
C SER A 27 -9.92 6.29 9.89
N LEU A 28 -9.67 6.71 8.64
CA LEU A 28 -8.44 7.40 8.27
C LEU A 28 -8.79 8.65 7.44
N LYS A 29 -8.34 9.80 7.90
CA LYS A 29 -8.60 11.09 7.25
C LYS A 29 -7.82 11.19 5.94
N SER A 30 -8.38 11.94 4.98
CA SER A 30 -7.69 12.23 3.72
C SER A 30 -6.37 12.97 3.98
N GLY A 31 -5.28 12.55 3.32
CA GLY A 31 -3.95 13.12 3.47
C GLY A 31 -3.25 12.77 4.79
N SER A 32 -3.86 11.95 5.67
CA SER A 32 -3.21 11.45 6.88
C SER A 32 -2.46 10.15 6.63
N SER A 33 -1.67 9.72 7.61
CA SER A 33 -0.94 8.45 7.59
C SER A 33 -1.23 7.64 8.85
N LEU A 34 -1.47 6.33 8.67
CA LEU A 34 -1.77 5.38 9.74
C LEU A 34 -0.85 4.16 9.68
N ALA A 35 -0.24 3.83 10.82
CA ALA A 35 0.45 2.57 11.01
C ALA A 35 -0.51 1.52 11.59
N LEU A 36 -0.71 0.43 10.86
CA LEU A 36 -1.39 -0.77 11.35
C LEU A 36 -0.35 -1.76 11.85
N MET A 37 -0.31 -1.93 13.15
CA MET A 37 0.64 -2.80 13.83
C MET A 37 -0.01 -4.09 14.30
N GLY A 38 0.77 -5.05 14.76
CA GLY A 38 0.30 -6.32 15.35
C GLY A 38 1.24 -7.48 15.03
N GLU A 39 1.05 -8.59 15.72
CA GLU A 39 1.85 -9.80 15.53
C GLU A 39 1.65 -10.42 14.14
N SER A 40 2.57 -11.31 13.74
CA SER A 40 2.40 -12.11 12.53
C SER A 40 1.12 -12.95 12.63
N GLY A 41 0.34 -13.01 11.55
CA GLY A 41 -0.93 -13.74 11.52
C GLY A 41 -2.12 -13.03 12.18
N SER A 42 -1.98 -11.80 12.70
CA SER A 42 -3.09 -11.07 13.31
C SER A 42 -4.18 -10.59 12.36
N GLY A 43 -3.98 -10.68 11.02
CA GLY A 43 -4.95 -10.27 10.01
C GLY A 43 -4.63 -8.94 9.30
N LYS A 44 -3.46 -8.33 9.51
CA LYS A 44 -3.08 -7.04 8.92
C LYS A 44 -3.12 -7.04 7.38
N SER A 45 -2.47 -8.00 6.75
CA SER A 45 -2.47 -8.14 5.29
C SER A 45 -3.86 -8.48 4.76
N THR A 46 -4.66 -9.24 5.52
CA THR A 46 -6.08 -9.48 5.18
C THR A 46 -6.86 -8.17 5.15
N LEU A 47 -6.75 -7.34 6.19
CA LEU A 47 -7.42 -6.04 6.22
C LEU A 47 -6.97 -5.15 5.05
N LEU A 48 -5.67 -5.13 4.76
CA LEU A 48 -5.12 -4.37 3.64
C LEU A 48 -5.66 -4.89 2.29
N HIS A 49 -5.75 -6.20 2.10
CA HIS A 49 -6.31 -6.81 0.87
C HIS A 49 -7.79 -6.49 0.70
N LEU A 50 -8.58 -6.51 1.77
CA LEU A 50 -10.00 -6.13 1.71
C LEU A 50 -10.16 -4.65 1.32
N ILE A 51 -9.37 -3.75 1.90
CA ILE A 51 -9.37 -2.32 1.56
C ILE A 51 -8.89 -2.10 0.11
N ALA A 52 -7.95 -2.92 -0.37
CA ALA A 52 -7.53 -2.88 -1.77
C ALA A 52 -8.57 -3.45 -2.75
N GLY A 53 -9.62 -4.09 -2.27
CA GLY A 53 -10.58 -4.82 -3.11
C GLY A 53 -9.97 -6.05 -3.80
N LEU A 54 -8.94 -6.66 -3.19
CA LEU A 54 -8.30 -7.90 -3.64
C LEU A 54 -8.99 -9.15 -3.06
N ASP A 55 -9.78 -8.96 -2.00
CA ASP A 55 -10.60 -9.98 -1.37
C ASP A 55 -11.95 -9.36 -0.96
N GLN A 56 -12.92 -10.17 -0.59
CA GLN A 56 -14.24 -9.74 -0.16
C GLN A 56 -14.46 -10.03 1.32
N ALA A 57 -15.04 -9.07 2.04
CA ALA A 57 -15.46 -9.26 3.42
C ALA A 57 -16.69 -10.17 3.52
N ASP A 58 -16.83 -10.90 4.63
CA ASP A 58 -18.03 -11.69 4.91
C ASP A 58 -19.18 -10.79 5.39
N SER A 59 -18.84 -9.71 6.11
CA SER A 59 -19.80 -8.69 6.56
C SER A 59 -19.08 -7.38 6.89
N GLY A 60 -19.87 -6.33 7.14
CA GLY A 60 -19.39 -4.97 7.37
C GLY A 60 -19.28 -4.17 6.08
N SER A 61 -18.66 -3.00 6.15
CA SER A 61 -18.53 -2.11 5.00
C SER A 61 -17.16 -1.46 4.91
N ILE A 62 -16.70 -1.16 3.70
CA ILE A 62 -15.49 -0.39 3.42
C ILE A 62 -15.88 0.75 2.49
N ARG A 63 -15.70 1.99 2.96
CA ARG A 63 -15.98 3.19 2.18
C ARG A 63 -14.71 4.03 2.03
N SER A 64 -14.39 4.40 0.79
CA SER A 64 -13.31 5.34 0.50
C SER A 64 -13.84 6.46 -0.41
N GLY A 65 -13.95 7.68 0.14
CA GLY A 65 -14.66 8.76 -0.51
C GLY A 65 -16.12 8.39 -0.74
N GLU A 66 -16.55 8.40 -2.00
CA GLU A 66 -17.90 8.01 -2.42
C GLU A 66 -18.03 6.52 -2.77
N HIS A 67 -16.92 5.80 -2.80
CA HIS A 67 -16.88 4.38 -3.16
C HIS A 67 -17.24 3.50 -1.97
N ARG A 68 -18.17 2.57 -2.17
CA ARG A 68 -18.55 1.52 -1.22
C ARG A 68 -18.15 0.17 -1.83
N LEU A 69 -17.04 -0.40 -1.32
CA LEU A 69 -16.40 -1.56 -1.94
C LEU A 69 -17.29 -2.81 -1.91
N GLU A 70 -18.07 -2.99 -0.85
CA GLU A 70 -19.00 -4.11 -0.69
C GLU A 70 -20.14 -4.14 -1.73
N LEU A 71 -20.38 -3.02 -2.42
CA LEU A 71 -21.38 -2.91 -3.48
C LEU A 71 -20.81 -3.00 -4.89
N MET A 72 -19.47 -3.12 -5.02
CA MET A 72 -18.79 -3.14 -6.31
C MET A 72 -18.70 -4.56 -6.87
N ASN A 73 -18.95 -4.69 -8.17
CA ASN A 73 -18.59 -5.91 -8.91
C ASN A 73 -17.09 -5.94 -9.22
N GLU A 74 -16.59 -7.09 -9.70
CA GLU A 74 -15.14 -7.27 -9.96
C GLU A 74 -14.57 -6.25 -10.96
N GLY A 75 -15.32 -5.87 -12.00
CA GLY A 75 -14.89 -4.85 -12.96
C GLY A 75 -14.74 -3.46 -12.30
N GLN A 76 -15.62 -3.12 -11.39
CA GLN A 76 -15.57 -1.89 -10.61
C GLN A 76 -14.41 -1.91 -9.60
N LEU A 77 -14.19 -3.05 -8.91
CA LEU A 77 -13.03 -3.24 -8.03
C LEU A 77 -11.70 -3.18 -8.80
N ALA A 78 -11.64 -3.77 -9.98
CA ALA A 78 -10.45 -3.66 -10.85
C ALA A 78 -10.17 -2.20 -11.26
N ASN A 79 -11.21 -1.44 -11.57
CA ASN A 79 -11.07 -0.01 -11.85
C ASN A 79 -10.65 0.79 -10.62
N TRP A 80 -11.22 0.48 -9.45
CA TRP A 80 -10.83 1.03 -8.15
C TRP A 80 -9.33 0.83 -7.89
N ARG A 81 -8.85 -0.42 -7.97
CA ARG A 81 -7.41 -0.75 -7.80
C ARG A 81 -6.53 0.03 -8.77
N ARG A 82 -6.97 0.15 -10.02
CA ARG A 82 -6.20 0.80 -11.08
C ARG A 82 -6.10 2.31 -10.90
N SER A 83 -7.16 2.97 -10.46
CA SER A 83 -7.27 4.42 -10.48
C SER A 83 -7.09 5.11 -9.13
N GLU A 84 -7.49 4.46 -8.04
CA GLU A 84 -7.55 5.11 -6.72
C GLU A 84 -6.50 4.58 -5.74
N ILE A 85 -5.95 3.37 -6.00
CA ILE A 85 -5.05 2.67 -5.08
C ILE A 85 -3.62 2.63 -5.62
N GLY A 86 -2.66 2.95 -4.74
CA GLY A 86 -1.26 2.54 -4.88
C GLY A 86 -0.99 1.37 -3.95
N LEU A 87 -0.31 0.33 -4.43
CA LEU A 87 0.07 -0.83 -3.64
C LEU A 87 1.59 -0.95 -3.57
N VAL A 88 2.11 -1.09 -2.36
CA VAL A 88 3.52 -1.40 -2.10
C VAL A 88 3.58 -2.64 -1.22
N PHE A 89 4.31 -3.64 -1.65
CA PHE A 89 4.45 -4.93 -0.96
C PHE A 89 5.84 -5.05 -0.34
N GLN A 90 5.98 -5.95 0.62
CA GLN A 90 7.25 -6.33 1.22
C GLN A 90 8.22 -6.90 0.16
N GLN A 91 7.72 -7.78 -0.70
CA GLN A 91 8.41 -8.15 -1.94
C GLN A 91 8.10 -7.08 -2.97
N TYR A 92 9.12 -6.54 -3.60
CA TYR A 92 9.01 -5.37 -4.49
C TYR A 92 8.03 -5.54 -5.65
N ASN A 93 7.75 -6.77 -6.06
CA ASN A 93 6.83 -7.16 -7.14
C ASN A 93 7.05 -6.37 -8.43
N LEU A 94 8.33 -6.06 -8.74
CA LEU A 94 8.69 -5.41 -9.99
C LEU A 94 8.54 -6.39 -11.15
N ILE A 95 8.17 -5.87 -12.32
CA ILE A 95 8.07 -6.65 -13.55
C ILE A 95 9.49 -6.83 -14.08
N GLY A 96 10.05 -8.05 -13.96
CA GLY A 96 11.45 -8.35 -14.26
C GLY A 96 11.83 -8.09 -15.72
N SER A 97 10.89 -8.24 -16.66
CA SER A 97 11.09 -7.97 -18.08
C SER A 97 11.04 -6.49 -18.47
N LEU A 98 10.67 -5.61 -17.54
CA LEU A 98 10.59 -4.17 -17.76
C LEU A 98 11.79 -3.45 -17.13
N ARG A 99 12.30 -2.43 -17.81
CA ARG A 99 13.29 -1.51 -17.24
C ARG A 99 12.69 -0.69 -16.11
N VAL A 100 13.55 -0.04 -15.33
CA VAL A 100 13.14 0.86 -14.22
C VAL A 100 12.16 1.93 -14.71
N GLU A 101 12.46 2.61 -15.82
CA GLU A 101 11.59 3.64 -16.38
C GLU A 101 10.19 3.15 -16.74
N ASP A 102 10.07 1.92 -17.25
CA ASP A 102 8.79 1.32 -17.61
C ASP A 102 8.06 0.76 -16.37
N ASN A 103 8.79 0.18 -15.41
CA ASN A 103 8.20 -0.19 -14.12
C ASN A 103 7.58 1.03 -13.43
N LEU A 104 8.28 2.17 -13.39
CA LEU A 104 7.76 3.42 -12.82
C LEU A 104 6.49 3.90 -13.51
N ALA A 105 6.46 3.86 -14.86
CA ALA A 105 5.32 4.32 -15.64
C ALA A 105 4.14 3.35 -15.65
N PHE A 106 4.36 2.07 -15.33
CA PHE A 106 3.43 0.98 -15.60
C PHE A 106 2.02 1.23 -15.05
N GLN A 107 1.93 1.50 -13.74
CA GLN A 107 0.63 1.70 -13.09
C GLN A 107 -0.09 2.96 -13.61
N ALA A 108 0.64 4.04 -13.82
CA ALA A 108 0.08 5.29 -14.33
C ALA A 108 -0.42 5.15 -15.78
N ARG A 109 0.30 4.37 -16.62
CA ARG A 109 -0.14 4.07 -17.99
C ARG A 109 -1.41 3.22 -17.99
N LEU A 110 -1.49 2.18 -17.15
CA LEU A 110 -2.70 1.37 -17.01
C LEU A 110 -3.90 2.21 -16.54
N ALA A 111 -3.67 3.17 -15.65
CA ALA A 111 -4.70 4.07 -15.16
C ALA A 111 -5.09 5.19 -16.16
N GLY A 112 -4.38 5.31 -17.29
CA GLY A 112 -4.55 6.43 -18.22
C GLY A 112 -4.15 7.79 -17.63
N ARG A 113 -3.32 7.80 -16.58
CA ARG A 113 -2.91 8.99 -15.80
C ARG A 113 -1.41 9.26 -15.88
N HIS A 114 -0.72 8.74 -16.90
CA HIS A 114 0.71 8.94 -17.05
C HIS A 114 1.04 10.42 -17.27
N ASP A 115 1.78 11.00 -16.33
CA ASP A 115 2.28 12.37 -16.34
C ASP A 115 3.82 12.35 -16.39
N PRO A 116 4.45 12.68 -17.54
CA PRO A 116 5.91 12.67 -17.68
C PRO A 116 6.63 13.63 -16.74
N ARG A 117 5.99 14.77 -16.38
CA ARG A 117 6.58 15.75 -15.44
C ARG A 117 6.62 15.16 -14.01
N TRP A 118 5.51 14.53 -13.61
CA TRP A 118 5.43 13.85 -12.32
C TRP A 118 6.38 12.66 -12.25
N GLN A 119 6.45 11.85 -13.31
CA GLN A 119 7.42 10.74 -13.37
C GLN A 119 8.85 11.24 -13.23
N LYS A 120 9.22 12.33 -13.92
CA LYS A 120 10.54 12.93 -13.78
C LYS A 120 10.82 13.41 -12.35
N HIS A 121 9.84 14.01 -11.70
CA HIS A 121 9.93 14.41 -10.29
C HIS A 121 10.17 13.20 -9.39
N LEU A 122 9.38 12.12 -9.52
CA LEU A 122 9.58 10.88 -8.77
C LEU A 122 10.98 10.29 -8.98
N VAL A 123 11.46 10.25 -10.22
CA VAL A 123 12.81 9.76 -10.56
C VAL A 123 13.89 10.54 -9.82
N GLN A 124 13.79 11.86 -9.79
CA GLN A 124 14.74 12.73 -9.10
C GLN A 124 14.67 12.55 -7.57
N ARG A 125 13.47 12.60 -7.00
CA ARG A 125 13.26 12.47 -5.56
C ARG A 125 13.69 11.10 -5.01
N LEU A 126 13.48 10.04 -5.79
CA LEU A 126 13.86 8.67 -5.42
C LEU A 126 15.33 8.32 -5.76
N GLY A 127 16.09 9.25 -6.38
CA GLY A 127 17.49 9.00 -6.75
C GLY A 127 17.66 7.89 -7.78
N LEU A 128 16.77 7.84 -8.79
CA LEU A 128 16.73 6.75 -9.78
C LEU A 128 17.26 7.18 -11.18
N SER A 129 17.76 8.42 -11.33
CA SER A 129 18.13 9.00 -12.61
C SER A 129 19.10 8.14 -13.43
N ASP A 130 20.12 7.59 -12.79
CA ASP A 130 21.17 6.79 -13.42
C ASP A 130 20.79 5.30 -13.57
N LEU A 131 19.61 4.92 -13.09
CA LEU A 131 19.13 3.55 -13.03
C LEU A 131 18.03 3.23 -14.06
N LEU A 132 17.50 4.24 -14.77
CA LEU A 132 16.30 4.15 -15.60
C LEU A 132 16.35 3.02 -16.63
N LYS A 133 17.52 2.77 -17.23
CA LYS A 133 17.72 1.73 -18.26
C LYS A 133 18.04 0.34 -17.71
N ARG A 134 18.22 0.21 -16.38
CA ARG A 134 18.49 -1.08 -15.73
C ARG A 134 17.23 -1.92 -15.59
N TYR A 135 17.42 -3.22 -15.44
CA TYR A 135 16.37 -4.18 -15.08
C TYR A 135 16.37 -4.41 -13.57
N PRO A 136 15.25 -4.86 -12.98
CA PRO A 136 15.13 -5.08 -11.53
C PRO A 136 16.25 -5.94 -10.93
N GLU A 137 16.69 -6.99 -11.61
CA GLU A 137 17.76 -7.88 -11.17
C GLU A 137 19.15 -7.20 -11.02
N GLN A 138 19.31 -6.02 -11.63
CA GLN A 138 20.53 -5.22 -11.59
C GLN A 138 20.53 -4.17 -10.47
N LEU A 139 19.51 -4.21 -9.60
CA LEU A 139 19.27 -3.22 -8.54
C LEU A 139 19.50 -3.84 -7.16
N SER A 140 20.00 -3.05 -6.20
CA SER A 140 19.97 -3.43 -4.78
C SER A 140 18.52 -3.45 -4.27
N GLY A 141 18.28 -4.12 -3.12
CA GLY A 141 16.97 -4.19 -2.49
C GLY A 141 16.35 -2.80 -2.24
N GLY A 142 17.13 -1.87 -1.69
CA GLY A 142 16.67 -0.49 -1.48
C GLY A 142 16.36 0.26 -2.78
N GLN A 143 17.12 0.00 -3.86
CA GLN A 143 16.82 0.56 -5.18
C GLN A 143 15.52 -0.02 -5.75
N GLN A 144 15.32 -1.34 -5.64
CA GLN A 144 14.08 -2.00 -6.06
C GLN A 144 12.87 -1.45 -5.30
N GLN A 145 13.00 -1.23 -3.99
CA GLN A 145 11.93 -0.66 -3.17
C GLN A 145 11.62 0.78 -3.59
N ARG A 146 12.63 1.59 -3.87
CA ARG A 146 12.40 2.96 -4.41
C ARG A 146 11.67 2.94 -5.75
N VAL A 147 11.97 1.99 -6.63
CA VAL A 147 11.21 1.80 -7.88
C VAL A 147 9.77 1.38 -7.61
N ALA A 148 9.53 0.46 -6.66
CA ALA A 148 8.18 0.02 -6.28
C ALA A 148 7.35 1.18 -5.71
N LEU A 149 7.93 2.03 -4.86
CA LEU A 149 7.30 3.26 -4.36
C LEU A 149 6.95 4.22 -5.50
N GLY A 150 7.91 4.49 -6.39
CA GLY A 150 7.69 5.36 -7.52
C GLY A 150 6.58 4.85 -8.44
N ARG A 151 6.53 3.55 -8.71
CA ARG A 151 5.44 2.93 -9.49
C ARG A 151 4.08 3.11 -8.83
N ALA A 152 4.00 2.89 -7.51
CA ALA A 152 2.75 3.03 -6.77
C ALA A 152 2.24 4.48 -6.72
N LEU A 153 3.15 5.46 -6.64
CA LEU A 153 2.83 6.90 -6.61
C LEU A 153 2.68 7.54 -7.99
N ALA A 154 3.07 6.85 -9.06
CA ALA A 154 3.08 7.42 -10.42
C ALA A 154 1.69 7.84 -10.92
N SER A 155 0.61 7.17 -10.48
CA SER A 155 -0.77 7.50 -10.82
C SER A 155 -1.39 8.56 -9.90
N LYS A 156 -0.66 9.08 -8.92
CA LYS A 156 -1.17 9.96 -7.84
C LYS A 156 -2.41 9.36 -7.17
N PRO A 157 -2.29 8.18 -6.55
CA PRO A 157 -3.44 7.50 -5.94
C PRO A 157 -4.00 8.31 -4.77
N LYS A 158 -5.29 8.16 -4.48
CA LYS A 158 -5.90 8.76 -3.29
C LYS A 158 -5.52 8.00 -2.01
N LEU A 159 -5.29 6.69 -2.13
CA LEU A 159 -4.91 5.84 -1.01
C LEU A 159 -3.71 4.97 -1.40
N LEU A 160 -2.63 5.10 -0.64
CA LEU A 160 -1.47 4.23 -0.71
C LEU A 160 -1.56 3.19 0.40
N LEU A 161 -1.54 1.93 0.01
CA LEU A 161 -1.50 0.78 0.90
C LEU A 161 -0.11 0.16 0.85
N ALA A 162 0.56 0.08 1.98
CA ALA A 162 1.92 -0.45 2.06
C ALA A 162 1.98 -1.61 3.06
N ASP A 163 2.31 -2.81 2.59
CA ASP A 163 2.48 -4.00 3.42
C ASP A 163 3.96 -4.23 3.70
N GLU A 164 4.40 -3.87 4.90
CA GLU A 164 5.79 -3.98 5.37
C GLU A 164 6.83 -3.46 4.35
N PRO A 165 6.70 -2.22 3.85
CA PRO A 165 7.47 -1.75 2.70
C PRO A 165 8.99 -1.68 2.93
N THR A 166 9.45 -1.82 4.16
CA THR A 166 10.87 -1.80 4.52
C THR A 166 11.33 -3.08 5.24
N GLY A 167 10.46 -4.09 5.35
CA GLY A 167 10.71 -5.30 6.15
C GLY A 167 11.86 -6.18 5.66
N SER A 168 12.27 -6.05 4.39
CA SER A 168 13.40 -6.80 3.80
C SER A 168 14.69 -6.00 3.69
N LEU A 169 14.73 -4.78 4.25
CA LEU A 169 15.86 -3.86 4.15
C LEU A 169 16.61 -3.76 5.49
N ASP A 170 17.88 -3.43 5.42
CA ASP A 170 18.64 -3.02 6.62
C ASP A 170 18.10 -1.71 7.19
N GLU A 171 18.49 -1.41 8.42
CA GLU A 171 17.92 -0.28 9.18
C GLU A 171 18.16 1.08 8.51
N ALA A 172 19.37 1.33 8.03
CA ALA A 172 19.73 2.61 7.42
C ALA A 172 18.98 2.81 6.10
N THR A 173 18.91 1.78 5.27
CA THR A 173 18.15 1.80 4.01
C THR A 173 16.65 1.94 4.26
N SER A 174 16.12 1.29 5.31
CA SER A 174 14.71 1.41 5.73
C SER A 174 14.35 2.85 6.08
N ASP A 175 15.22 3.54 6.85
CA ASP A 175 15.00 4.93 7.24
C ASP A 175 15.04 5.88 6.04
N GLU A 176 15.97 5.66 5.12
CA GLU A 176 16.05 6.44 3.89
C GLU A 176 14.79 6.28 3.03
N VAL A 177 14.36 5.03 2.79
CA VAL A 177 13.17 4.71 1.99
C VAL A 177 11.91 5.29 2.62
N LEU A 178 11.75 5.16 3.95
CA LEU A 178 10.62 5.74 4.68
C LEU A 178 10.61 7.28 4.60
N ARG A 179 11.76 7.91 4.79
CA ARG A 179 11.88 9.37 4.65
C ARG A 179 11.45 9.84 3.26
N LEU A 180 11.96 9.20 2.21
CA LEU A 180 11.60 9.51 0.82
C LEU A 180 10.10 9.33 0.56
N LEU A 181 9.51 8.25 1.10
CA LEU A 181 8.07 8.03 1.00
C LEU A 181 7.28 9.17 1.63
N LEU A 182 7.58 9.53 2.89
CA LEU A 182 6.84 10.58 3.60
C LEU A 182 6.98 11.94 2.90
N GLU A 183 8.20 12.30 2.44
CA GLU A 183 8.42 13.51 1.66
C GLU A 183 7.62 13.55 0.34
N LEU A 184 7.47 12.41 -0.34
CA LEU A 184 6.65 12.32 -1.57
C LEU A 184 5.14 12.39 -1.28
N LEU A 185 4.72 11.97 -0.09
CA LEU A 185 3.31 12.12 0.32
C LEU A 185 2.96 13.58 0.63
N ASP A 186 3.91 14.38 1.12
CA ASP A 186 3.72 15.83 1.31
C ASP A 186 3.48 16.57 -0.02
N ASP A 187 4.02 16.02 -1.14
CA ASP A 187 3.82 16.57 -2.49
C ASP A 187 2.43 16.19 -3.10
N THR A 188 1.64 15.35 -2.43
CA THR A 188 0.37 14.81 -2.96
C THR A 188 -0.71 14.71 -1.87
N PRO A 189 -2.01 14.78 -2.20
CA PRO A 189 -3.09 14.55 -1.24
C PRO A 189 -3.32 13.06 -0.93
N THR A 190 -2.28 12.22 -1.09
CA THR A 190 -2.36 10.77 -0.90
C THR A 190 -2.47 10.43 0.58
N THR A 191 -3.42 9.57 0.93
CA THR A 191 -3.59 8.99 2.27
C THR A 191 -2.76 7.72 2.37
N LEU A 192 -2.07 7.48 3.49
CA LEU A 192 -1.23 6.29 3.70
C LEU A 192 -1.81 5.38 4.77
N LEU A 193 -2.04 4.10 4.43
CA LEU A 193 -2.18 3.01 5.39
C LEU A 193 -1.00 2.07 5.25
N MET A 194 -0.18 1.97 6.28
CA MET A 194 1.03 1.14 6.29
C MET A 194 0.94 0.05 7.35
N VAL A 195 1.10 -1.18 6.93
CA VAL A 195 1.33 -2.32 7.82
C VAL A 195 2.80 -2.35 8.20
N THR A 196 3.10 -2.44 9.48
CA THR A 196 4.47 -2.60 9.97
C THR A 196 4.51 -3.24 11.36
N HIS A 197 5.54 -4.03 11.62
CA HIS A 197 5.86 -4.54 12.96
C HIS A 197 6.91 -3.67 13.68
N SER A 198 7.52 -2.70 12.96
CA SER A 198 8.55 -1.81 13.50
C SER A 198 7.94 -0.63 14.24
N GLN A 199 8.16 -0.54 15.55
CA GLN A 199 7.78 0.60 16.39
C GLN A 199 8.40 1.91 15.87
N ARG A 200 9.65 1.84 15.37
CA ARG A 200 10.39 2.98 14.85
C ARG A 200 9.72 3.54 13.58
N VAL A 201 9.30 2.67 12.67
CA VAL A 201 8.56 3.04 11.46
C VAL A 201 7.20 3.63 11.83
N ALA A 202 6.45 2.95 12.72
CA ALA A 202 5.13 3.40 13.16
C ALA A 202 5.16 4.78 13.84
N ALA A 203 6.23 5.08 14.59
CA ALA A 203 6.39 6.38 15.26
C ALA A 203 6.57 7.57 14.30
N ARG A 204 6.84 7.31 13.02
CA ARG A 204 6.98 8.34 11.98
C ARG A 204 5.65 8.70 11.29
N LEU A 205 4.59 7.93 11.53
CA LEU A 205 3.26 8.14 10.97
C LEU A 205 2.38 8.93 11.96
N ALA A 206 1.34 9.60 11.43
CA ALA A 206 0.47 10.47 12.21
C ALA A 206 -0.36 9.72 13.25
N GLU A 207 -0.81 8.53 12.91
CA GLU A 207 -1.67 7.69 13.76
C GLU A 207 -1.14 6.26 13.79
N ARG A 208 -1.47 5.53 14.85
CA ARG A 208 -1.14 4.10 14.97
C ARG A 208 -2.27 3.35 15.65
N VAL A 209 -2.54 2.15 15.19
CA VAL A 209 -3.46 1.19 15.78
C VAL A 209 -2.83 -0.18 15.81
N VAL A 210 -3.25 -1.01 16.73
CA VAL A 210 -2.74 -2.39 16.87
C VAL A 210 -3.87 -3.37 16.56
N LEU A 211 -3.59 -4.32 15.65
CA LEU A 211 -4.48 -5.43 15.36
C LEU A 211 -4.01 -6.66 16.15
N SER A 212 -4.83 -7.11 17.07
CA SER A 212 -4.57 -8.30 17.90
C SER A 212 -5.78 -9.20 17.88
N SER A 213 -5.57 -10.49 17.62
CA SER A 213 -6.64 -11.51 17.59
C SER A 213 -7.87 -11.09 16.78
N GLY A 214 -7.65 -10.45 15.64
CA GLY A 214 -8.71 -10.01 14.73
C GLY A 214 -9.49 -8.77 15.19
N ARG A 215 -9.00 -8.01 16.17
CA ARG A 215 -9.63 -6.77 16.69
C ARG A 215 -8.63 -5.63 16.78
N LEU A 216 -9.09 -4.39 16.58
CA LEU A 216 -8.28 -3.19 16.80
C LEU A 216 -8.31 -2.76 18.27
N THR A 217 -7.13 -2.31 18.77
CA THR A 217 -6.91 -1.75 20.10
C THR A 217 -6.07 -0.49 20.03
#